data_cd8728bc65f28a97ba56d7f8df057994
#
_entry.id   cd8728bc65f28a97ba56d7f8df057994
#
_cell.length_a   1.000
_cell.length_b   1.000
_cell.length_c   1.000
_cell.angle_alpha   90.00
_cell.angle_beta   90.00
_cell.angle_gamma   90.00
#
_symmetry.space_group_name_H-M   'P 1'
#
loop_
_entity.id
_entity.type
_entity.pdbx_description
1 polymer ?
#
loop_
_entity_poly.entity_id
_entity_poly.type
_entity_poly.pdbx_seq_one_letter_code
_entity_poly.pdbx_strand_id
1 'polypeptide(L)'
;MAYSLLVGFFVAVVLYARHSHVSGSPNTYLYLEVGGSLLCFCYAANALVRFRGTHDRIALILAFGFVLSGMIETLGYFGLSDMLRLGPVALSHVPMGWMVGRTLLAVLLLAALAVERFIPTARQPSRETAGALFVVAVAAYVTSAAFLAAPATPVAQASALFSRPWEALPGGLFVLAAIFFYRRFQQGKRRDSEFSLYDYSLFLVALLNASCHLAAMFSRRLFDGPFFLAELSKVASYSVMLCGALIDQARLFDQVRTLAVSDPLTGLANYRRLIAVIESELDRSRRTHRAFSVVLMDMDGLKSINDRFGHLVGSRSLVRLSKILRNHSRAIDTAARYGGDEFALVLPEAPRDIALRVASRIRERLATEAEEPALSVSAGIAAYPEDGDTPEKLLGAADRALYRMKHRGSAMNSMARIAACL
;
A
#
# COMPACT_ATOMS: atom_id res chain seq x y z
N MET A 1 -20.45 5.41 22.36
CA MET A 1 -20.09 6.36 23.43
C MET A 1 -18.89 7.25 23.04
N ALA A 2 -17.71 6.75 22.67
CA ALA A 2 -16.55 7.60 22.30
C ALA A 2 -16.80 8.57 21.13
N TYR A 3 -17.46 8.14 20.07
CA TYR A 3 -17.78 9.00 18.91
C TYR A 3 -18.80 10.10 19.24
N SER A 4 -19.79 9.80 20.11
CA SER A 4 -20.77 10.81 20.55
C SER A 4 -20.11 11.91 21.38
N LEU A 5 -19.14 11.55 22.23
CA LEU A 5 -18.35 12.51 23.01
C LEU A 5 -17.47 13.37 22.10
N LEU A 6 -16.87 12.78 21.07
CA LEU A 6 -16.03 13.51 20.10
C LEU A 6 -16.85 14.53 19.30
N VAL A 7 -18.04 14.14 18.83
CA VAL A 7 -18.96 15.04 18.12
C VAL A 7 -19.43 16.15 19.07
N GLY A 8 -19.82 15.83 20.31
CA GLY A 8 -20.20 16.82 21.30
C GLY A 8 -19.08 17.81 21.63
N PHE A 9 -17.85 17.32 21.77
CA PHE A 9 -16.68 18.16 21.97
C PHE A 9 -16.45 19.09 20.78
N PHE A 10 -16.50 18.56 19.54
CA PHE A 10 -16.33 19.37 18.34
C PHE A 10 -17.40 20.48 18.24
N VAL A 11 -18.69 20.15 18.50
CA VAL A 11 -19.78 21.14 18.54
C VAL A 11 -19.50 22.20 19.60
N ALA A 12 -19.03 21.80 20.79
CA ALA A 12 -18.70 22.76 21.85
C ALA A 12 -17.55 23.72 21.42
N VAL A 13 -16.52 23.19 20.74
CA VAL A 13 -15.42 24.00 20.16
C VAL A 13 -15.93 24.97 19.12
N VAL A 14 -16.85 24.54 18.21
CA VAL A 14 -17.45 25.40 17.19
C VAL A 14 -18.30 26.51 17.83
N LEU A 15 -19.11 26.17 18.84
CA LEU A 15 -19.89 27.16 19.57
C LEU A 15 -19.03 28.14 20.35
N TYR A 16 -17.95 27.68 20.97
CA TYR A 16 -16.96 28.54 21.60
C TYR A 16 -16.32 29.50 20.58
N ALA A 17 -15.86 28.96 19.43
CA ALA A 17 -15.27 29.75 18.36
C ALA A 17 -16.27 30.78 17.76
N ARG A 18 -17.57 30.48 17.77
CA ARG A 18 -18.63 31.40 17.33
C ARG A 18 -18.78 32.59 18.27
N HIS A 19 -18.56 32.40 19.57
CA HIS A 19 -18.72 33.45 20.59
C HIS A 19 -17.39 34.15 20.92
N SER A 20 -16.28 33.53 20.59
CA SER A 20 -14.95 34.13 20.70
C SER A 20 -14.73 35.17 19.61
N HIS A 21 -13.94 36.23 19.90
CA HIS A 21 -13.52 37.20 18.91
C HIS A 21 -12.37 36.68 18.02
N VAL A 22 -12.18 35.37 17.93
CA VAL A 22 -11.19 34.75 17.06
C VAL A 22 -11.63 34.94 15.62
N SER A 23 -10.86 35.72 14.88
CA SER A 23 -11.01 35.88 13.42
C SER A 23 -9.68 35.53 12.76
N GLY A 24 -9.77 34.77 11.68
CA GLY A 24 -8.61 34.52 10.84
C GLY A 24 -8.27 35.73 9.97
N SER A 25 -7.01 35.84 9.54
CA SER A 25 -6.67 36.84 8.53
C SER A 25 -7.06 36.33 7.14
N PRO A 26 -7.48 37.20 6.22
CA PRO A 26 -7.73 36.83 4.83
C PRO A 26 -6.53 36.12 4.17
N ASN A 27 -5.32 36.55 4.48
CA ASN A 27 -4.10 35.94 3.96
C ASN A 27 -3.92 34.50 4.44
N THR A 28 -4.20 34.21 5.71
CA THR A 28 -4.16 32.83 6.24
C THR A 28 -5.12 31.93 5.49
N TYR A 29 -6.31 32.43 5.21
CA TYR A 29 -7.29 31.69 4.41
C TYR A 29 -6.79 31.42 2.99
N LEU A 30 -6.24 32.43 2.31
CA LEU A 30 -5.68 32.25 0.97
C LEU A 30 -4.56 31.20 0.93
N TYR A 31 -3.71 31.13 1.96
CA TYR A 31 -2.70 30.07 2.08
C TYR A 31 -3.34 28.67 2.26
N LEU A 32 -4.42 28.57 3.02
CA LEU A 32 -5.15 27.29 3.19
C LEU A 32 -5.77 26.84 1.87
N GLU A 33 -6.33 27.75 1.07
CA GLU A 33 -6.90 27.45 -0.26
C GLU A 33 -5.82 26.94 -1.24
N VAL A 34 -4.68 27.61 -1.30
CA VAL A 34 -3.54 27.17 -2.13
C VAL A 34 -3.01 25.81 -1.66
N GLY A 35 -2.84 25.64 -0.35
CA GLY A 35 -2.41 24.36 0.23
C GLY A 35 -3.41 23.23 -0.06
N GLY A 36 -4.71 23.50 0.06
CA GLY A 36 -5.79 22.58 -0.27
C GLY A 36 -5.78 22.17 -1.74
N SER A 37 -5.64 23.14 -2.66
CA SER A 37 -5.54 22.87 -4.09
C SER A 37 -4.35 21.96 -4.42
N LEU A 38 -3.17 22.26 -3.87
CA LEU A 38 -1.96 21.45 -4.08
C LEU A 38 -2.14 20.02 -3.58
N LEU A 39 -2.69 19.85 -2.38
CA LEU A 39 -2.98 18.52 -1.82
C LEU A 39 -3.96 17.73 -2.69
N CYS A 40 -5.01 18.37 -3.22
CA CYS A 40 -5.95 17.75 -4.14
C CYS A 40 -5.27 17.27 -5.42
N PHE A 41 -4.44 18.10 -6.05
CA PHE A 41 -3.72 17.71 -7.28
C PHE A 41 -2.67 16.63 -7.03
N CYS A 42 -1.93 16.70 -5.91
CA CYS A 42 -0.99 15.64 -5.50
C CYS A 42 -1.71 14.31 -5.30
N TYR A 43 -2.84 14.31 -4.59
CA TYR A 43 -3.63 13.10 -4.43
C TYR A 43 -4.16 12.57 -5.75
N ALA A 44 -4.69 13.44 -6.61
CA ALA A 44 -5.22 13.06 -7.91
C ALA A 44 -4.14 12.40 -8.80
N ALA A 45 -2.93 12.96 -8.82
CA ALA A 45 -1.80 12.38 -9.53
C ALA A 45 -1.45 10.98 -8.99
N ASN A 46 -1.39 10.83 -7.66
CA ASN A 46 -1.16 9.54 -7.01
C ASN A 46 -2.25 8.51 -7.36
N ALA A 47 -3.53 8.90 -7.31
CA ALA A 47 -4.65 8.04 -7.64
C ALA A 47 -4.66 7.61 -9.11
N LEU A 48 -4.22 8.47 -10.05
CA LEU A 48 -4.03 8.11 -11.46
C LEU A 48 -2.90 7.09 -11.66
N VAL A 49 -1.80 7.22 -10.93
CA VAL A 49 -0.71 6.21 -10.93
C VAL A 49 -1.24 4.88 -10.43
N ARG A 50 -1.99 4.88 -9.32
CA ARG A 50 -2.65 3.67 -8.80
C ARG A 50 -3.59 3.05 -9.82
N PHE A 51 -4.44 3.84 -10.48
CA PHE A 51 -5.35 3.36 -11.51
C PHE A 51 -4.63 2.68 -12.67
N ARG A 52 -3.51 3.24 -13.13
CA ARG A 52 -2.69 2.64 -14.19
C ARG A 52 -2.12 1.27 -13.81
N GLY A 53 -1.77 1.09 -12.54
CA GLY A 53 -1.22 -0.18 -12.04
C GLY A 53 -2.26 -1.24 -11.70
N THR A 54 -3.43 -0.83 -11.16
CA THR A 54 -4.45 -1.74 -10.62
C THR A 54 -5.71 -1.85 -11.48
N HIS A 55 -5.93 -0.92 -12.40
CA HIS A 55 -7.18 -0.74 -13.15
C HIS A 55 -8.44 -0.58 -12.27
N ASP A 56 -8.26 -0.14 -11.03
CA ASP A 56 -9.32 0.08 -10.05
C ASP A 56 -10.09 1.36 -10.36
N ARG A 57 -11.37 1.24 -10.72
CA ARG A 57 -12.25 2.39 -11.04
C ARG A 57 -12.43 3.36 -9.87
N ILE A 58 -12.32 2.90 -8.63
CA ILE A 58 -12.39 3.80 -7.47
C ILE A 58 -11.26 4.81 -7.54
N ALA A 59 -10.04 4.34 -7.82
CA ALA A 59 -8.89 5.23 -7.97
C ALA A 59 -9.11 6.26 -9.08
N LEU A 60 -9.74 5.87 -10.19
CA LEU A 60 -10.08 6.79 -11.28
C LEU A 60 -11.10 7.84 -10.85
N ILE A 61 -12.22 7.42 -10.23
CA ILE A 61 -13.28 8.33 -9.77
C ILE A 61 -12.74 9.32 -8.75
N LEU A 62 -11.95 8.84 -7.78
CA LEU A 62 -11.35 9.69 -6.76
C LEU A 62 -10.33 10.65 -7.36
N ALA A 63 -9.49 10.19 -8.32
CA ALA A 63 -8.54 11.07 -9.00
C ALA A 63 -9.26 12.28 -9.63
N PHE A 64 -10.32 12.03 -10.38
CA PHE A 64 -11.07 13.09 -11.05
C PHE A 64 -11.89 13.94 -10.08
N GLY A 65 -12.44 13.35 -9.02
CA GLY A 65 -13.09 14.08 -7.95
C GLY A 65 -12.16 15.09 -7.29
N PHE A 66 -10.93 14.68 -7.01
CA PHE A 66 -9.93 15.58 -6.41
C PHE A 66 -9.32 16.57 -7.38
N VAL A 67 -9.20 16.25 -8.69
CA VAL A 67 -8.88 17.28 -9.71
C VAL A 67 -9.93 18.38 -9.68
N LEU A 68 -11.19 18.01 -9.72
CA LEU A 68 -12.30 18.97 -9.70
C LEU A 68 -12.32 19.78 -8.40
N SER A 69 -12.11 19.14 -7.24
CA SER A 69 -11.98 19.85 -5.96
C SER A 69 -10.82 20.84 -5.97
N GLY A 70 -9.64 20.46 -6.44
CA GLY A 70 -8.49 21.36 -6.56
C GLY A 70 -8.74 22.55 -7.49
N MET A 71 -9.47 22.34 -8.58
CA MET A 71 -9.88 23.43 -9.48
C MET A 71 -10.84 24.40 -8.79
N ILE A 72 -11.82 23.88 -8.03
CA ILE A 72 -12.80 24.70 -7.30
C ILE A 72 -12.11 25.52 -6.18
N GLU A 73 -11.17 24.92 -5.45
CA GLU A 73 -10.34 25.64 -4.46
C GLU A 73 -9.53 26.77 -5.14
N THR A 74 -8.94 26.48 -6.31
CA THR A 74 -8.19 27.50 -7.09
C THR A 74 -9.11 28.63 -7.55
N LEU A 75 -10.33 28.33 -8.02
CA LEU A 75 -11.32 29.34 -8.37
C LEU A 75 -11.78 30.13 -7.13
N GLY A 76 -11.93 29.46 -5.98
CA GLY A 76 -12.23 30.06 -4.69
C GLY A 76 -11.17 31.10 -4.27
N TYR A 77 -9.89 30.77 -4.46
CA TYR A 77 -8.77 31.68 -4.21
C TYR A 77 -8.89 32.98 -5.05
N PHE A 78 -9.10 32.86 -6.37
CA PHE A 78 -9.25 34.03 -7.25
C PHE A 78 -10.51 34.81 -6.91
N GLY A 79 -11.65 34.16 -6.73
CA GLY A 79 -12.90 34.81 -6.36
C GLY A 79 -12.81 35.58 -5.05
N LEU A 80 -12.16 35.00 -4.02
CA LEU A 80 -11.96 35.70 -2.75
C LEU A 80 -10.99 36.87 -2.88
N SER A 81 -9.92 36.71 -3.65
CA SER A 81 -8.98 37.80 -3.94
C SER A 81 -9.68 39.04 -4.55
N ASP A 82 -10.63 38.79 -5.47
CA ASP A 82 -11.43 39.88 -6.06
C ASP A 82 -12.45 40.48 -5.07
N MET A 83 -13.10 39.62 -4.24
CA MET A 83 -14.02 40.12 -3.19
C MET A 83 -13.31 41.00 -2.16
N LEU A 84 -12.05 40.68 -1.80
CA LEU A 84 -11.24 41.52 -0.90
C LEU A 84 -10.94 42.89 -1.50
N ARG A 85 -10.82 43.00 -2.82
CA ARG A 85 -10.62 44.27 -3.53
C ARG A 85 -11.92 45.11 -3.60
N LEU A 86 -13.09 44.43 -3.64
CA LEU A 86 -14.40 45.08 -3.73
C LEU A 86 -14.93 45.64 -2.38
N GLY A 87 -14.29 45.27 -1.28
CA GLY A 87 -14.54 45.81 0.06
C GLY A 87 -15.58 45.03 0.90
N PRO A 88 -15.96 45.58 2.08
CA PRO A 88 -16.68 44.84 3.13
C PRO A 88 -18.05 44.29 2.74
N VAL A 89 -18.74 44.93 1.80
CA VAL A 89 -20.08 44.51 1.35
C VAL A 89 -20.01 43.20 0.58
N ALA A 90 -18.95 42.98 -0.22
CA ALA A 90 -18.74 41.75 -0.95
C ALA A 90 -18.46 40.58 0.00
N LEU A 91 -17.81 40.81 1.13
CA LEU A 91 -17.48 39.81 2.13
C LEU A 91 -18.69 39.27 2.94
N SER A 92 -19.88 39.92 2.82
CA SER A 92 -21.13 39.42 3.43
C SER A 92 -21.76 38.29 2.64
N HIS A 93 -21.23 37.93 1.48
CA HIS A 93 -21.79 36.92 0.58
C HIS A 93 -20.83 35.75 0.42
N VAL A 94 -21.39 34.55 0.33
CA VAL A 94 -20.61 33.31 0.12
C VAL A 94 -20.81 32.83 -1.31
N PRO A 95 -19.72 32.56 -2.06
CA PRO A 95 -19.84 32.05 -3.41
C PRO A 95 -20.55 30.68 -3.46
N MET A 96 -21.65 30.59 -4.23
CA MET A 96 -22.40 29.33 -4.41
C MET A 96 -21.56 28.22 -5.00
N GLY A 97 -20.53 28.54 -5.79
CA GLY A 97 -19.61 27.57 -6.38
C GLY A 97 -18.92 26.68 -5.35
N TRP A 98 -18.65 27.19 -4.15
CA TRP A 98 -18.05 26.40 -3.07
C TRP A 98 -18.97 25.26 -2.61
N MET A 99 -20.26 25.54 -2.46
CA MET A 99 -21.25 24.54 -2.07
C MET A 99 -21.41 23.46 -3.15
N VAL A 100 -21.47 23.86 -4.41
CA VAL A 100 -21.62 22.95 -5.55
C VAL A 100 -20.43 21.98 -5.60
N GLY A 101 -19.22 22.48 -5.50
CA GLY A 101 -18.00 21.64 -5.55
C GLY A 101 -17.91 20.63 -4.42
N ARG A 102 -18.25 21.05 -3.20
CA ARG A 102 -18.25 20.17 -2.03
C ARG A 102 -19.34 19.11 -2.10
N THR A 103 -20.54 19.48 -2.56
CA THR A 103 -21.63 18.52 -2.79
C THR A 103 -21.22 17.48 -3.84
N LEU A 104 -20.57 17.91 -4.91
CA LEU A 104 -20.10 17.03 -5.97
C LEU A 104 -19.03 16.04 -5.46
N LEU A 105 -18.09 16.49 -4.63
CA LEU A 105 -17.12 15.59 -4.00
C LEU A 105 -17.80 14.52 -3.13
N ALA A 106 -18.79 14.89 -2.33
CA ALA A 106 -19.56 13.95 -1.52
C ALA A 106 -20.29 12.91 -2.39
N VAL A 107 -20.92 13.36 -3.49
CA VAL A 107 -21.57 12.46 -4.45
C VAL A 107 -20.57 11.52 -5.10
N LEU A 108 -19.38 12.00 -5.49
CA LEU A 108 -18.35 11.17 -6.10
C LEU A 108 -17.79 10.12 -5.12
N LEU A 109 -17.64 10.45 -3.84
CA LEU A 109 -17.28 9.46 -2.81
C LEU A 109 -18.34 8.36 -2.68
N LEU A 110 -19.61 8.71 -2.68
CA LEU A 110 -20.72 7.74 -2.66
C LEU A 110 -20.79 6.92 -3.95
N ALA A 111 -20.57 7.56 -5.11
CA ALA A 111 -20.50 6.88 -6.40
C ALA A 111 -19.33 5.88 -6.47
N ALA A 112 -18.18 6.23 -5.89
CA ALA A 112 -17.03 5.32 -5.80
C ALA A 112 -17.39 4.02 -5.07
N LEU A 113 -18.13 4.10 -3.94
CA LEU A 113 -18.64 2.95 -3.21
C LEU A 113 -19.61 2.09 -4.04
N ALA A 114 -20.50 2.73 -4.80
CA ALA A 114 -21.43 2.02 -5.66
C ALA A 114 -20.73 1.30 -6.81
N VAL A 115 -19.78 1.98 -7.48
CA VAL A 115 -19.00 1.42 -8.59
C VAL A 115 -18.17 0.22 -8.13
N GLU A 116 -17.57 0.28 -6.95
CA GLU A 116 -16.83 -0.86 -6.38
C GLU A 116 -17.69 -2.13 -6.26
N ARG A 117 -18.93 -1.95 -5.83
CA ARG A 117 -19.84 -3.09 -5.61
C ARG A 117 -20.24 -3.79 -6.91
N PHE A 118 -20.42 -3.04 -8.02
CA PHE A 118 -21.00 -3.56 -9.25
C PHE A 118 -19.97 -3.80 -10.36
N ILE A 119 -18.98 -2.93 -10.49
CA ILE A 119 -18.02 -2.94 -11.61
C ILE A 119 -16.63 -2.41 -11.19
N PRO A 120 -15.90 -3.13 -10.30
CA PRO A 120 -14.70 -2.60 -9.65
C PRO A 120 -13.52 -2.34 -10.61
N THR A 121 -13.37 -3.15 -11.66
CA THR A 121 -12.19 -3.09 -12.55
C THR A 121 -12.52 -2.53 -13.92
N ALA A 122 -11.61 -1.71 -14.46
CA ALA A 122 -11.73 -1.13 -15.79
C ALA A 122 -11.42 -2.17 -16.87
N ARG A 123 -12.32 -2.32 -17.87
CA ARG A 123 -12.10 -3.22 -19.01
C ARG A 123 -11.28 -2.57 -20.13
N GLN A 124 -11.40 -1.26 -20.29
CA GLN A 124 -10.68 -0.47 -21.30
C GLN A 124 -10.11 0.81 -20.66
N PRO A 125 -8.98 0.72 -19.91
CA PRO A 125 -8.47 1.80 -19.08
C PRO A 125 -8.25 3.13 -19.83
N SER A 126 -7.73 3.07 -21.06
CA SER A 126 -7.48 4.29 -21.85
C SER A 126 -8.76 5.02 -22.26
N ARG A 127 -9.80 4.29 -22.67
CA ARG A 127 -11.09 4.88 -23.01
C ARG A 127 -11.83 5.41 -21.78
N GLU A 128 -11.76 4.69 -20.67
CA GLU A 128 -12.36 5.12 -19.41
C GLU A 128 -11.68 6.36 -18.87
N THR A 129 -10.36 6.47 -18.99
CA THR A 129 -9.60 7.69 -18.64
C THR A 129 -10.01 8.86 -19.53
N ALA A 130 -10.12 8.67 -20.84
CA ALA A 130 -10.54 9.72 -21.76
C ALA A 130 -11.99 10.19 -21.49
N GLY A 131 -12.90 9.23 -21.20
CA GLY A 131 -14.28 9.55 -20.80
C GLY A 131 -14.35 10.33 -19.49
N ALA A 132 -13.56 9.92 -18.50
CA ALA A 132 -13.49 10.62 -17.22
C ALA A 132 -12.89 12.03 -17.37
N LEU A 133 -11.85 12.22 -18.18
CA LEU A 133 -11.31 13.54 -18.52
C LEU A 133 -12.36 14.44 -19.16
N PHE A 134 -13.14 13.91 -20.11
CA PHE A 134 -14.23 14.66 -20.72
C PHE A 134 -15.29 15.09 -19.68
N VAL A 135 -15.72 14.17 -18.80
CA VAL A 135 -16.68 14.48 -17.74
C VAL A 135 -16.15 15.55 -16.80
N VAL A 136 -14.87 15.49 -16.41
CA VAL A 136 -14.24 16.52 -15.55
C VAL A 136 -14.15 17.85 -16.28
N ALA A 137 -13.77 17.87 -17.54
CA ALA A 137 -13.72 19.11 -18.33
C ALA A 137 -15.10 19.79 -18.42
N VAL A 138 -16.16 19.02 -18.68
CA VAL A 138 -17.55 19.52 -18.68
C VAL A 138 -17.95 19.98 -17.27
N ALA A 139 -17.68 19.21 -16.23
CA ALA A 139 -18.00 19.59 -14.85
C ALA A 139 -17.24 20.84 -14.42
N ALA A 140 -15.96 20.97 -14.77
CA ALA A 140 -15.16 22.15 -14.51
C ALA A 140 -15.71 23.38 -15.24
N TYR A 141 -16.08 23.24 -16.51
CA TYR A 141 -16.72 24.31 -17.28
C TYR A 141 -18.03 24.77 -16.65
N VAL A 142 -18.94 23.83 -16.33
CA VAL A 142 -20.22 24.11 -15.70
C VAL A 142 -20.03 24.78 -14.33
N THR A 143 -19.10 24.27 -13.52
CA THR A 143 -18.81 24.83 -12.20
C THR A 143 -18.22 26.24 -12.30
N SER A 144 -17.30 26.47 -13.24
CA SER A 144 -16.70 27.78 -13.50
C SER A 144 -17.76 28.77 -14.00
N ALA A 145 -18.63 28.36 -14.92
CA ALA A 145 -19.75 29.17 -15.42
C ALA A 145 -20.73 29.50 -14.29
N ALA A 146 -21.08 28.52 -13.44
CA ALA A 146 -21.92 28.74 -12.27
C ALA A 146 -21.26 29.69 -11.25
N PHE A 147 -19.95 29.58 -11.04
CA PHE A 147 -19.22 30.46 -10.15
C PHE A 147 -19.23 31.92 -10.64
N LEU A 148 -19.12 32.14 -11.95
CA LEU A 148 -19.14 33.45 -12.55
C LEU A 148 -20.57 34.06 -12.67
N ALA A 149 -21.60 33.22 -12.85
CA ALA A 149 -22.97 33.65 -13.10
C ALA A 149 -23.86 33.67 -11.86
N ALA A 150 -23.53 32.90 -10.81
CA ALA A 150 -24.39 32.78 -9.65
C ALA A 150 -24.28 34.00 -8.72
N PRO A 151 -25.38 34.61 -8.33
CA PRO A 151 -25.38 35.66 -7.32
C PRO A 151 -24.88 35.07 -6.00
N ALA A 152 -24.00 35.79 -5.30
CA ALA A 152 -23.56 35.41 -3.98
C ALA A 152 -24.78 35.41 -3.03
N THR A 153 -24.96 34.33 -2.26
CA THR A 153 -26.05 34.22 -1.29
C THR A 153 -25.76 35.07 -0.05
N PRO A 154 -26.69 35.93 0.38
CA PRO A 154 -26.52 36.69 1.62
C PRO A 154 -26.43 35.68 2.80
N VAL A 155 -25.52 35.93 3.71
CA VAL A 155 -25.50 35.22 4.98
C VAL A 155 -26.77 35.51 5.75
N ALA A 156 -27.49 34.49 6.22
CA ALA A 156 -28.74 34.65 6.95
C ALA A 156 -28.56 35.56 8.18
N GLN A 157 -29.63 36.27 8.56
CA GLN A 157 -29.60 37.23 9.66
C GLN A 157 -29.03 36.61 10.95
N ALA A 158 -28.27 37.38 11.71
CA ALA A 158 -27.44 36.97 12.85
C ALA A 158 -28.17 36.31 14.04
N SER A 159 -29.51 36.22 14.01
CA SER A 159 -30.36 35.64 15.07
C SER A 159 -30.59 34.13 14.92
N ALA A 160 -30.36 33.53 13.75
CA ALA A 160 -30.56 32.11 13.56
C ALA A 160 -29.39 31.28 14.17
N LEU A 161 -29.72 30.13 14.78
CA LEU A 161 -28.74 29.21 15.30
C LEU A 161 -27.78 28.75 14.18
N PHE A 162 -28.34 28.43 13.01
CA PHE A 162 -27.59 28.08 11.80
C PHE A 162 -27.62 29.27 10.84
N SER A 163 -26.46 29.89 10.62
CA SER A 163 -26.33 31.02 9.70
C SER A 163 -26.24 30.59 8.23
N ARG A 164 -25.85 29.35 7.98
CA ARG A 164 -25.70 28.73 6.65
C ARG A 164 -26.40 27.37 6.58
N PRO A 165 -27.73 27.30 6.61
CA PRO A 165 -28.49 26.04 6.66
C PRO A 165 -28.29 25.15 5.42
N TRP A 166 -27.92 25.72 4.27
CA TRP A 166 -27.63 24.99 3.03
C TRP A 166 -26.42 24.06 3.13
N GLU A 167 -25.51 24.27 4.08
CA GLU A 167 -24.37 23.38 4.37
C GLU A 167 -24.82 22.01 4.91
N ALA A 168 -26.09 21.90 5.34
CA ALA A 168 -26.65 20.62 5.82
C ALA A 168 -26.71 19.56 4.72
N LEU A 169 -26.91 19.93 3.45
CA LEU A 169 -26.99 18.97 2.35
C LEU A 169 -25.64 18.27 2.11
N PRO A 170 -24.54 18.96 1.79
CA PRO A 170 -23.24 18.29 1.63
C PRO A 170 -22.78 17.63 2.93
N GLY A 171 -23.00 18.23 4.09
CA GLY A 171 -22.69 17.64 5.38
C GLY A 171 -23.39 16.30 5.60
N GLY A 172 -24.67 16.19 5.28
CA GLY A 172 -25.44 14.94 5.36
C GLY A 172 -24.92 13.86 4.41
N LEU A 173 -24.54 14.23 3.19
CA LEU A 173 -23.93 13.31 2.23
C LEU A 173 -22.57 12.78 2.72
N PHE A 174 -21.74 13.62 3.33
CA PHE A 174 -20.49 13.17 3.92
C PHE A 174 -20.69 12.28 5.16
N VAL A 175 -21.70 12.55 6.00
CA VAL A 175 -22.06 11.64 7.10
C VAL A 175 -22.49 10.28 6.55
N LEU A 176 -23.29 10.25 5.49
CA LEU A 176 -23.70 9.02 4.83
C LEU A 176 -22.47 8.26 4.28
N ALA A 177 -21.56 8.96 3.60
CA ALA A 177 -20.31 8.39 3.11
C ALA A 177 -19.47 7.82 4.27
N ALA A 178 -19.33 8.55 5.38
CA ALA A 178 -18.59 8.09 6.56
C ALA A 178 -19.19 6.80 7.15
N ILE A 179 -20.52 6.68 7.23
CA ILE A 179 -21.20 5.46 7.69
C ILE A 179 -20.85 4.27 6.79
N PHE A 180 -20.90 4.44 5.47
CA PHE A 180 -20.60 3.36 4.52
C PHE A 180 -19.13 2.98 4.54
N PHE A 181 -18.18 3.93 4.57
CA PHE A 181 -16.76 3.63 4.67
C PHE A 181 -16.40 2.98 6.01
N TYR A 182 -17.03 3.39 7.11
CA TYR A 182 -16.84 2.74 8.41
C TYR A 182 -17.31 1.28 8.40
N ARG A 183 -18.49 1.01 7.80
CA ARG A 183 -18.99 -0.37 7.64
C ARG A 183 -18.06 -1.22 6.79
N ARG A 184 -17.56 -0.67 5.70
CA ARG A 184 -16.59 -1.32 4.82
C ARG A 184 -15.30 -1.67 5.58
N PHE A 185 -14.74 -0.71 6.31
CA PHE A 185 -13.57 -0.91 7.16
C PHE A 185 -13.78 -2.03 8.20
N GLN A 186 -14.93 -2.06 8.86
CA GLN A 186 -15.27 -3.11 9.84
C GLN A 186 -15.43 -4.49 9.18
N GLN A 187 -15.96 -4.57 7.97
CA GLN A 187 -16.07 -5.82 7.22
C GLN A 187 -14.70 -6.36 6.80
N GLY A 188 -13.80 -5.51 6.36
CA GLY A 188 -12.41 -5.86 6.07
C GLY A 188 -11.69 -6.43 7.29
N LYS A 189 -11.83 -5.79 8.44
CA LYS A 189 -11.24 -6.25 9.72
C LYS A 189 -11.75 -7.62 10.18
N ARG A 190 -13.02 -7.95 9.91
CA ARG A 190 -13.61 -9.26 10.29
C ARG A 190 -13.16 -10.42 9.41
N ARG A 191 -12.66 -10.15 8.21
CA ARG A 191 -12.23 -11.17 7.24
C ARG A 191 -10.75 -11.52 7.35
N ASP A 192 -10.04 -11.12 8.43
CA ASP A 192 -8.59 -11.28 8.58
C ASP A 192 -7.79 -10.75 7.36
N SER A 193 -8.42 -9.92 6.54
CA SER A 193 -7.68 -9.17 5.54
C SER A 193 -6.86 -8.12 6.27
N GLU A 194 -5.61 -7.97 5.89
CA GLU A 194 -4.70 -6.95 6.43
C GLU A 194 -5.42 -5.61 6.59
N PHE A 195 -5.20 -4.94 7.71
CA PHE A 195 -5.77 -3.64 8.06
C PHE A 195 -5.61 -2.67 6.88
N SER A 196 -6.69 -2.38 6.16
CA SER A 196 -6.69 -1.43 5.05
C SER A 196 -6.65 -0.01 5.60
N LEU A 197 -5.44 0.55 5.69
CA LEU A 197 -5.26 1.94 6.12
C LEU A 197 -5.93 2.91 5.13
N TYR A 198 -6.01 2.52 3.86
CA TYR A 198 -6.69 3.29 2.83
C TYR A 198 -8.20 3.43 3.11
N ASP A 199 -8.89 2.34 3.47
CA ASP A 199 -10.31 2.37 3.82
C ASP A 199 -10.57 3.20 5.07
N TYR A 200 -9.66 3.12 6.05
CA TYR A 200 -9.74 3.97 7.24
C TYR A 200 -9.52 5.45 6.92
N SER A 201 -8.61 5.77 5.99
CA SER A 201 -8.42 7.16 5.55
C SER A 201 -9.64 7.72 4.84
N LEU A 202 -10.34 6.94 4.01
CA LEU A 202 -11.60 7.34 3.37
C LEU A 202 -12.71 7.64 4.39
N PHE A 203 -12.80 6.83 5.45
CA PHE A 203 -13.70 7.12 6.56
C PHE A 203 -13.36 8.43 7.26
N LEU A 204 -12.09 8.68 7.58
CA LEU A 204 -11.65 9.92 8.21
C LEU A 204 -11.87 11.14 7.31
N VAL A 205 -11.63 11.02 6.01
CA VAL A 205 -11.91 12.07 5.03
C VAL A 205 -13.38 12.47 5.03
N ALA A 206 -14.27 11.48 4.99
CA ALA A 206 -15.71 11.74 5.03
C ALA A 206 -16.12 12.39 6.37
N LEU A 207 -15.57 11.94 7.49
CA LEU A 207 -15.83 12.49 8.82
C LEU A 207 -15.34 13.95 8.94
N LEU A 208 -14.11 14.24 8.49
CA LEU A 208 -13.53 15.59 8.51
C LEU A 208 -14.31 16.56 7.63
N ASN A 209 -14.77 16.11 6.44
CA ASN A 209 -15.63 16.94 5.59
C ASN A 209 -17.02 17.16 6.22
N ALA A 210 -17.61 16.15 6.86
CA ALA A 210 -18.84 16.34 7.64
C ALA A 210 -18.65 17.38 8.75
N SER A 211 -17.51 17.33 9.46
CA SER A 211 -17.12 18.31 10.48
C SER A 211 -16.92 19.72 9.90
N CYS A 212 -16.33 19.82 8.69
CA CYS A 212 -16.19 21.07 7.95
C CYS A 212 -17.55 21.73 7.72
N HIS A 213 -18.51 20.98 7.16
CA HIS A 213 -19.85 21.51 6.88
C HIS A 213 -20.62 21.84 8.16
N LEU A 214 -20.47 21.02 9.20
CA LEU A 214 -21.06 21.30 10.51
C LEU A 214 -20.53 22.61 11.08
N ALA A 215 -19.20 22.87 11.03
CA ALA A 215 -18.63 24.13 11.47
C ALA A 215 -19.11 25.31 10.61
N ALA A 216 -19.12 25.13 9.28
CA ALA A 216 -19.58 26.16 8.33
C ALA A 216 -21.04 26.60 8.57
N MET A 217 -21.92 25.69 9.00
CA MET A 217 -23.32 26.03 9.36
C MET A 217 -23.43 27.12 10.43
N PHE A 218 -22.47 27.16 11.36
CA PHE A 218 -22.46 28.12 12.47
C PHE A 218 -21.74 29.44 12.13
N SER A 219 -21.07 29.53 10.99
CA SER A 219 -20.34 30.73 10.57
C SER A 219 -21.28 31.86 10.18
N ARG A 220 -21.06 33.03 10.75
CA ARG A 220 -21.85 34.26 10.49
C ARG A 220 -21.20 35.18 9.47
N ARG A 221 -19.88 35.14 9.37
CA ARG A 221 -19.09 36.01 8.47
C ARG A 221 -17.96 35.18 7.85
N LEU A 222 -17.43 35.65 6.75
CA LEU A 222 -16.17 35.14 6.25
C LEU A 222 -15.06 35.46 7.28
N PHE A 223 -14.16 34.50 7.49
CA PHE A 223 -13.02 34.59 8.41
C PHE A 223 -13.36 34.59 9.91
N ASP A 224 -14.60 34.30 10.32
CA ASP A 224 -14.90 34.05 11.73
C ASP A 224 -14.34 32.68 12.19
N GLY A 225 -14.35 32.45 13.51
CA GLY A 225 -13.78 31.22 14.09
C GLY A 225 -14.37 29.92 13.53
N PRO A 226 -15.70 29.76 13.40
CA PRO A 226 -16.31 28.60 12.76
C PRO A 226 -15.91 28.39 11.31
N PHE A 227 -15.78 29.49 10.53
CA PHE A 227 -15.29 29.42 9.15
C PHE A 227 -13.85 28.91 9.07
N PHE A 228 -12.99 29.42 9.96
CA PHE A 228 -11.59 28.96 10.03
C PHE A 228 -11.49 27.49 10.40
N LEU A 229 -12.29 27.01 11.37
CA LEU A 229 -12.36 25.60 11.74
C LEU A 229 -12.85 24.71 10.58
N ALA A 230 -13.82 25.20 9.80
CA ALA A 230 -14.30 24.50 8.62
C ALA A 230 -13.16 24.34 7.60
N GLU A 231 -12.44 25.40 7.29
CA GLU A 231 -11.32 25.35 6.33
C GLU A 231 -10.17 24.46 6.80
N LEU A 232 -9.84 24.52 8.08
CA LEU A 232 -8.81 23.66 8.66
C LEU A 232 -9.21 22.18 8.57
N SER A 233 -10.48 21.85 8.86
CA SER A 233 -11.01 20.49 8.76
C SER A 233 -10.99 19.98 7.31
N LYS A 234 -11.26 20.85 6.33
CA LYS A 234 -11.17 20.57 4.90
C LYS A 234 -9.74 20.23 4.49
N VAL A 235 -8.77 21.10 4.77
CA VAL A 235 -7.36 20.88 4.44
C VAL A 235 -6.81 19.64 5.14
N ALA A 236 -7.20 19.41 6.40
CA ALA A 236 -6.86 18.19 7.12
C ALA A 236 -7.41 16.93 6.42
N SER A 237 -8.62 16.99 5.84
CA SER A 237 -9.18 15.88 5.10
C SER A 237 -8.36 15.52 3.87
N TYR A 238 -7.90 16.50 3.11
CA TYR A 238 -7.04 16.31 1.94
C TYR A 238 -5.67 15.74 2.32
N SER A 239 -5.10 16.21 3.44
CA SER A 239 -3.84 15.68 3.99
C SER A 239 -3.98 14.23 4.40
N VAL A 240 -5.05 13.86 5.12
CA VAL A 240 -5.33 12.47 5.53
C VAL A 240 -5.50 11.56 4.32
N MET A 241 -6.19 12.05 3.28
CA MET A 241 -6.38 11.29 2.05
C MET A 241 -5.06 11.02 1.33
N LEU A 242 -4.22 12.03 1.18
CA LEU A 242 -2.90 11.88 0.54
C LEU A 242 -1.99 10.95 1.35
N CYS A 243 -1.90 11.15 2.67
CA CYS A 243 -1.09 10.30 3.54
C CYS A 243 -1.56 8.84 3.50
N GLY A 244 -2.88 8.60 3.59
CA GLY A 244 -3.44 7.26 3.50
C GLY A 244 -3.11 6.57 2.18
N ALA A 245 -3.22 7.29 1.06
CA ALA A 245 -2.88 6.76 -0.26
C ALA A 245 -1.37 6.46 -0.42
N LEU A 246 -0.49 7.33 0.06
CA LEU A 246 0.97 7.12 0.00
C LEU A 246 1.41 5.92 0.84
N ILE A 247 0.85 5.76 2.05
CA ILE A 247 1.18 4.62 2.91
C ILE A 247 0.67 3.31 2.29
N ASP A 248 -0.54 3.30 1.72
CA ASP A 248 -1.09 2.14 1.04
C ASP A 248 -0.24 1.75 -0.18
N GLN A 249 0.21 2.74 -0.96
CA GLN A 249 1.10 2.50 -2.10
C GLN A 249 2.47 1.96 -1.67
N ALA A 250 3.04 2.47 -0.58
CA ALA A 250 4.30 1.95 -0.04
C ALA A 250 4.15 0.48 0.39
N ARG A 251 3.04 0.11 1.04
CA ARG A 251 2.74 -1.28 1.42
C ARG A 251 2.60 -2.20 0.21
N LEU A 252 1.85 -1.77 -0.81
CA LEU A 252 1.71 -2.53 -2.06
C LEU A 252 3.07 -2.74 -2.73
N PHE A 253 3.93 -1.72 -2.73
CA PHE A 253 5.27 -1.83 -3.27
C PHE A 253 6.12 -2.84 -2.49
N ASP A 254 6.06 -2.84 -1.16
CA ASP A 254 6.78 -3.81 -0.32
C ASP A 254 6.26 -5.24 -0.52
N GLN A 255 4.95 -5.43 -0.68
CA GLN A 255 4.37 -6.74 -1.01
C GLN A 255 4.88 -7.26 -2.36
N VAL A 256 4.85 -6.42 -3.41
CA VAL A 256 5.39 -6.78 -4.74
C VAL A 256 6.88 -7.11 -4.64
N ARG A 257 7.64 -6.32 -3.89
CA ARG A 257 9.07 -6.55 -3.67
C ARG A 257 9.31 -7.88 -2.96
N THR A 258 8.54 -8.20 -1.93
CA THR A 258 8.64 -9.46 -1.19
C THR A 258 8.30 -10.65 -2.10
N LEU A 259 7.24 -10.58 -2.88
CA LEU A 259 6.88 -11.59 -3.88
C LEU A 259 7.96 -11.75 -4.97
N ALA A 260 8.66 -10.66 -5.31
CA ALA A 260 9.73 -10.67 -6.32
C ALA A 260 11.05 -11.26 -5.82
N VAL A 261 11.24 -11.50 -4.51
CA VAL A 261 12.51 -12.01 -3.92
C VAL A 261 12.35 -13.32 -3.15
N SER A 262 11.14 -13.86 -2.99
CA SER A 262 10.85 -15.13 -2.34
C SER A 262 10.22 -16.15 -3.29
N ASP A 263 10.42 -17.44 -3.01
CA ASP A 263 9.73 -18.53 -3.69
C ASP A 263 8.33 -18.71 -3.11
N PRO A 264 7.27 -18.71 -3.92
CA PRO A 264 5.88 -18.70 -3.43
C PRO A 264 5.47 -20.03 -2.75
N LEU A 265 6.13 -21.15 -3.06
CA LEU A 265 5.82 -22.46 -2.46
C LEU A 265 6.48 -22.62 -1.10
N THR A 266 7.76 -22.28 -1.01
CA THR A 266 8.60 -22.59 0.17
C THR A 266 8.80 -21.39 1.10
N GLY A 267 8.55 -20.17 0.62
CA GLY A 267 8.80 -18.92 1.34
C GLY A 267 10.28 -18.63 1.59
N LEU A 268 11.20 -19.41 1.00
CA LEU A 268 12.64 -19.12 1.00
C LEU A 268 12.96 -18.00 0.00
N ALA A 269 14.20 -17.48 0.02
CA ALA A 269 14.67 -16.61 -1.04
C ALA A 269 14.58 -17.35 -2.40
N ASN A 270 14.23 -16.62 -3.45
CA ASN A 270 14.26 -17.16 -4.81
C ASN A 270 15.65 -16.97 -5.45
N TYR A 271 15.83 -17.48 -6.66
CA TYR A 271 17.07 -17.36 -7.42
C TYR A 271 17.59 -15.92 -7.52
N ARG A 272 16.71 -14.94 -7.81
CA ARG A 272 17.11 -13.54 -7.92
C ARG A 272 17.69 -13.00 -6.60
N ARG A 273 17.05 -13.31 -5.49
CA ARG A 273 17.54 -12.91 -4.16
C ARG A 273 18.85 -13.61 -3.80
N LEU A 274 18.98 -14.89 -4.17
CA LEU A 274 20.22 -15.65 -3.96
C LEU A 274 21.41 -14.97 -4.62
N ILE A 275 21.30 -14.61 -5.89
CA ILE A 275 22.38 -13.93 -6.63
C ILE A 275 22.74 -12.60 -5.95
N ALA A 276 21.75 -11.77 -5.62
CA ALA A 276 22.01 -10.49 -4.96
C ALA A 276 22.70 -10.65 -3.59
N VAL A 277 22.40 -11.72 -2.86
CA VAL A 277 23.08 -12.03 -1.58
C VAL A 277 24.52 -12.47 -1.82
N ILE A 278 24.78 -13.32 -2.80
CA ILE A 278 26.15 -13.75 -3.13
C ILE A 278 27.01 -12.55 -3.55
N GLU A 279 26.47 -11.66 -4.41
CA GLU A 279 27.17 -10.41 -4.81
C GLU A 279 27.50 -9.54 -3.60
N SER A 280 26.52 -9.34 -2.70
CA SER A 280 26.72 -8.55 -1.48
C SER A 280 27.78 -9.17 -0.55
N GLU A 281 27.81 -10.50 -0.41
CA GLU A 281 28.81 -11.18 0.41
C GLU A 281 30.21 -11.19 -0.25
N LEU A 282 30.28 -11.24 -1.58
CA LEU A 282 31.53 -11.04 -2.31
C LEU A 282 32.15 -9.67 -2.01
N ASP A 283 31.33 -8.61 -2.10
CA ASP A 283 31.77 -7.25 -1.82
C ASP A 283 32.16 -7.06 -0.34
N ARG A 284 31.39 -7.67 0.56
CA ARG A 284 31.72 -7.69 2.00
C ARG A 284 33.03 -8.41 2.28
N SER A 285 33.18 -9.61 1.73
CA SER A 285 34.36 -10.46 1.94
C SER A 285 35.62 -9.86 1.35
N ARG A 286 35.55 -9.17 0.22
CA ARG A 286 36.66 -8.38 -0.34
C ARG A 286 37.18 -7.30 0.62
N ARG A 287 36.26 -6.67 1.37
CA ARG A 287 36.61 -5.60 2.34
C ARG A 287 37.10 -6.16 3.68
N THR A 288 36.49 -7.25 4.13
CA THR A 288 36.73 -7.79 5.48
C THR A 288 37.74 -8.92 5.49
N HIS A 289 38.12 -9.46 4.33
CA HIS A 289 38.97 -10.67 4.16
C HIS A 289 38.44 -11.91 4.88
N ARG A 290 37.10 -11.98 5.12
CA ARG A 290 36.45 -13.14 5.73
C ARG A 290 35.89 -14.04 4.64
N ALA A 291 36.11 -15.36 4.82
CA ALA A 291 35.54 -16.34 3.92
C ALA A 291 34.01 -16.46 4.08
N PHE A 292 33.32 -16.82 3.01
CA PHE A 292 31.94 -17.29 3.06
C PHE A 292 31.78 -18.51 2.15
N SER A 293 30.72 -19.27 2.35
CA SER A 293 30.48 -20.48 1.54
C SER A 293 29.08 -20.46 0.92
N VAL A 294 28.99 -21.05 -0.25
CA VAL A 294 27.73 -21.37 -0.95
C VAL A 294 27.55 -22.88 -0.95
N VAL A 295 26.39 -23.35 -0.51
CA VAL A 295 26.01 -24.75 -0.53
C VAL A 295 24.85 -24.92 -1.48
N LEU A 296 25.01 -25.68 -2.56
CA LEU A 296 23.91 -26.14 -3.39
C LEU A 296 23.43 -27.50 -2.88
N MET A 297 22.13 -27.66 -2.76
CA MET A 297 21.49 -28.90 -2.33
C MET A 297 20.40 -29.29 -3.32
N ASP A 298 20.28 -30.57 -3.58
CA ASP A 298 19.23 -31.12 -4.43
C ASP A 298 18.48 -32.22 -3.65
N MET A 299 17.14 -32.15 -3.69
CA MET A 299 16.31 -33.12 -3.02
C MET A 299 16.26 -34.42 -3.80
N ASP A 300 16.83 -35.47 -3.21
CA ASP A 300 16.94 -36.75 -3.88
C ASP A 300 15.53 -37.38 -4.10
N GLY A 301 15.30 -37.84 -5.33
CA GLY A 301 14.13 -38.65 -5.66
C GLY A 301 12.77 -37.93 -5.66
N LEU A 302 12.71 -36.60 -5.78
CA LEU A 302 11.42 -35.86 -5.85
C LEU A 302 10.50 -36.44 -6.95
N LYS A 303 11.06 -36.82 -8.10
CA LYS A 303 10.27 -37.45 -9.16
C LYS A 303 9.59 -38.74 -8.68
N SER A 304 10.33 -39.62 -8.00
CA SER A 304 9.76 -40.84 -7.43
C SER A 304 8.71 -40.62 -6.38
N ILE A 305 8.86 -39.53 -5.58
CA ILE A 305 7.84 -39.11 -4.61
C ILE A 305 6.59 -38.65 -5.35
N ASN A 306 6.73 -37.83 -6.40
CA ASN A 306 5.61 -37.37 -7.22
C ASN A 306 4.88 -38.53 -7.90
N ASP A 307 5.64 -39.46 -8.47
CA ASP A 307 5.06 -40.62 -9.20
C ASP A 307 4.32 -41.58 -8.26
N ARG A 308 4.82 -41.74 -7.02
CA ARG A 308 4.24 -42.66 -6.03
C ARG A 308 3.12 -42.06 -5.19
N PHE A 309 3.25 -40.78 -4.78
CA PHE A 309 2.38 -40.14 -3.80
C PHE A 309 1.61 -38.91 -4.36
N GLY A 310 1.89 -38.54 -5.61
CA GLY A 310 1.29 -37.39 -6.27
C GLY A 310 1.97 -36.06 -6.01
N HIS A 311 1.78 -35.08 -6.90
CA HIS A 311 2.42 -33.77 -6.88
C HIS A 311 2.14 -32.93 -5.60
N LEU A 312 1.00 -33.14 -4.95
CA LEU A 312 0.70 -32.46 -3.69
C LEU A 312 1.63 -32.90 -2.55
N VAL A 313 1.98 -34.19 -2.51
CA VAL A 313 2.93 -34.73 -1.53
C VAL A 313 4.33 -34.25 -1.84
N GLY A 314 4.74 -34.23 -3.12
CA GLY A 314 6.02 -33.65 -3.52
C GLY A 314 6.17 -32.18 -3.14
N SER A 315 5.11 -31.37 -3.35
CA SER A 315 5.10 -29.99 -2.91
C SER A 315 5.22 -29.82 -1.39
N ARG A 316 4.52 -30.67 -0.61
CA ARG A 316 4.67 -30.69 0.87
C ARG A 316 6.08 -31.08 1.29
N SER A 317 6.72 -32.01 0.57
CA SER A 317 8.09 -32.43 0.80
C SER A 317 9.09 -31.28 0.61
N LEU A 318 8.91 -30.49 -0.45
CA LEU A 318 9.70 -29.26 -0.67
C LEU A 318 9.51 -28.25 0.45
N VAL A 319 8.27 -28.04 0.92
CA VAL A 319 7.97 -27.15 2.06
C VAL A 319 8.60 -27.68 3.35
N ARG A 320 8.58 -28.99 3.58
CA ARG A 320 9.19 -29.63 4.74
C ARG A 320 10.71 -29.43 4.74
N LEU A 321 11.37 -29.69 3.61
CA LEU A 321 12.81 -29.43 3.45
C LEU A 321 13.13 -27.93 3.71
N SER A 322 12.33 -27.02 3.19
CA SER A 322 12.54 -25.58 3.38
C SER A 322 12.49 -25.17 4.86
N LYS A 323 11.58 -25.75 5.65
CA LYS A 323 11.53 -25.53 7.11
C LYS A 323 12.79 -26.01 7.81
N ILE A 324 13.31 -27.18 7.42
CA ILE A 324 14.54 -27.72 7.98
C ILE A 324 15.71 -26.80 7.63
N LEU A 325 15.84 -26.37 6.37
CA LEU A 325 16.89 -25.43 5.96
C LEU A 325 16.85 -24.16 6.79
N ARG A 326 15.66 -23.56 6.95
CA ARG A 326 15.45 -22.33 7.75
C ARG A 326 15.83 -22.52 9.22
N ASN A 327 15.42 -23.63 9.83
CA ASN A 327 15.67 -23.90 11.24
C ASN A 327 17.14 -24.21 11.54
N HIS A 328 17.91 -24.64 10.53
CA HIS A 328 19.33 -24.94 10.65
C HIS A 328 20.25 -23.84 10.11
N SER A 329 19.65 -22.71 9.67
CA SER A 329 20.35 -21.50 9.24
C SER A 329 20.34 -20.45 10.34
N ARG A 330 21.40 -19.67 10.45
CA ARG A 330 21.53 -18.54 11.36
C ARG A 330 20.74 -17.34 10.78
N ALA A 331 20.51 -16.31 11.59
CA ALA A 331 19.86 -15.10 11.13
C ALA A 331 20.59 -14.37 9.98
N ILE A 332 21.93 -14.55 9.90
CA ILE A 332 22.76 -13.97 8.84
C ILE A 332 22.85 -14.88 7.61
N ASP A 333 22.49 -16.16 7.72
CA ASP A 333 22.53 -17.11 6.62
C ASP A 333 21.31 -16.88 5.71
N THR A 334 21.45 -17.18 4.44
CA THR A 334 20.34 -17.08 3.49
C THR A 334 20.07 -18.46 2.90
N ALA A 335 18.86 -18.97 3.14
CA ALA A 335 18.33 -20.15 2.49
C ALA A 335 17.47 -19.73 1.29
N ALA A 336 17.70 -20.35 0.14
CA ALA A 336 17.03 -20.07 -1.11
C ALA A 336 16.54 -21.35 -1.81
N ARG A 337 15.48 -21.23 -2.62
CA ARG A 337 15.13 -22.24 -3.61
C ARG A 337 15.72 -21.80 -4.95
N TYR A 338 16.66 -22.61 -5.45
CA TYR A 338 17.44 -22.33 -6.65
C TYR A 338 16.70 -22.76 -7.92
N GLY A 339 16.04 -23.92 -7.87
CA GLY A 339 15.31 -24.55 -8.98
C GLY A 339 14.09 -25.35 -8.49
N GLY A 340 13.65 -26.33 -9.28
CA GLY A 340 12.50 -27.19 -8.98
C GLY A 340 12.64 -27.94 -7.64
N ASP A 341 13.68 -28.76 -7.53
CA ASP A 341 14.09 -29.53 -6.35
C ASP A 341 15.43 -29.08 -5.75
N GLU A 342 15.98 -28.00 -6.28
CA GLU A 342 17.28 -27.46 -5.91
C GLU A 342 17.14 -26.30 -4.91
N PHE A 343 18.00 -26.34 -3.89
CA PHE A 343 18.09 -25.34 -2.83
C PHE A 343 19.51 -24.81 -2.70
N ALA A 344 19.66 -23.64 -2.14
CA ALA A 344 20.96 -23.06 -1.86
C ALA A 344 21.02 -22.47 -0.46
N LEU A 345 22.20 -22.51 0.17
CA LEU A 345 22.51 -21.75 1.37
C LEU A 345 23.70 -20.84 1.09
N VAL A 346 23.60 -19.56 1.46
CA VAL A 346 24.75 -18.68 1.58
C VAL A 346 25.05 -18.52 3.05
N LEU A 347 26.29 -18.86 3.42
CA LEU A 347 26.77 -18.90 4.79
C LEU A 347 27.88 -17.85 4.98
N PRO A 348 27.53 -16.61 5.39
CA PRO A 348 28.52 -15.59 5.69
C PRO A 348 29.49 -16.00 6.79
N GLU A 349 30.73 -15.56 6.67
CA GLU A 349 31.80 -15.82 7.66
C GLU A 349 31.96 -17.33 7.99
N ALA A 350 31.71 -18.19 6.99
CA ALA A 350 31.80 -19.64 7.13
C ALA A 350 32.74 -20.21 6.07
N PRO A 351 33.94 -20.64 6.45
CA PRO A 351 34.83 -21.38 5.57
C PRO A 351 34.24 -22.76 5.26
N ARG A 352 34.85 -23.47 4.31
CA ARG A 352 34.38 -24.77 3.78
C ARG A 352 34.05 -25.81 4.86
N ASP A 353 34.86 -25.92 5.91
CA ASP A 353 34.67 -26.90 7.00
C ASP A 353 33.39 -26.60 7.81
N ILE A 354 33.05 -25.31 8.02
CA ILE A 354 31.82 -24.90 8.65
C ILE A 354 30.62 -25.25 7.74
N ALA A 355 30.73 -24.99 6.44
CA ALA A 355 29.68 -25.32 5.48
C ALA A 355 29.43 -26.83 5.38
N LEU A 356 30.48 -27.63 5.44
CA LEU A 356 30.37 -29.09 5.51
C LEU A 356 29.62 -29.57 6.76
N ARG A 357 29.91 -28.98 7.94
CA ARG A 357 29.16 -29.29 9.17
C ARG A 357 27.68 -28.91 9.07
N VAL A 358 27.36 -27.77 8.47
CA VAL A 358 25.97 -27.34 8.26
C VAL A 358 25.25 -28.32 7.33
N ALA A 359 25.85 -28.68 6.21
CA ALA A 359 25.29 -29.65 5.27
C ALA A 359 25.06 -31.03 5.90
N SER A 360 26.05 -31.53 6.68
CA SER A 360 25.92 -32.81 7.41
C SER A 360 24.80 -32.79 8.43
N ARG A 361 24.69 -31.72 9.21
CA ARG A 361 23.61 -31.55 10.20
C ARG A 361 22.21 -31.54 9.55
N ILE A 362 22.07 -30.91 8.39
CA ILE A 362 20.80 -30.91 7.64
C ILE A 362 20.49 -32.35 7.16
N ARG A 363 21.45 -33.07 6.61
CA ARG A 363 21.28 -34.47 6.17
C ARG A 363 20.92 -35.39 7.32
N GLU A 364 21.61 -35.28 8.45
CA GLU A 364 21.31 -36.05 9.66
C GLU A 364 19.91 -35.77 10.19
N ARG A 365 19.50 -34.50 10.17
CA ARG A 365 18.14 -34.12 10.58
C ARG A 365 17.08 -34.74 9.68
N LEU A 366 17.29 -34.73 8.36
CA LEU A 366 16.38 -35.38 7.40
C LEU A 366 16.35 -36.91 7.60
N ALA A 367 17.49 -37.54 7.88
CA ALA A 367 17.56 -38.98 8.12
C ALA A 367 16.89 -39.44 9.43
N THR A 368 16.80 -38.56 10.44
CA THR A 368 16.14 -38.81 11.73
C THR A 368 14.68 -38.43 11.76
N GLU A 369 14.14 -37.86 10.69
CA GLU A 369 12.73 -37.43 10.63
C GLU A 369 11.83 -38.64 10.37
N ALA A 370 10.81 -38.81 11.22
CA ALA A 370 9.90 -39.96 11.13
C ALA A 370 8.74 -39.73 10.13
N GLU A 371 8.68 -38.55 9.49
CA GLU A 371 7.57 -38.18 8.59
C GLU A 371 7.73 -38.75 7.18
N GLU A 372 6.72 -39.41 6.67
CA GLU A 372 6.65 -39.99 5.32
C GLU A 372 6.27 -38.94 4.24
N PRO A 373 6.85 -38.98 3.04
CA PRO A 373 7.96 -39.85 2.63
C PRO A 373 9.29 -39.40 3.24
N ALA A 374 10.22 -40.35 3.49
CA ALA A 374 11.56 -40.03 3.93
C ALA A 374 12.25 -39.12 2.90
N LEU A 375 12.93 -38.08 3.39
CA LEU A 375 13.63 -37.12 2.54
C LEU A 375 15.16 -37.30 2.69
N SER A 376 15.88 -37.13 1.60
CA SER A 376 17.33 -36.96 1.61
C SER A 376 17.74 -35.83 0.66
N VAL A 377 18.95 -35.33 0.86
CA VAL A 377 19.53 -34.29 0.01
C VAL A 377 20.99 -34.62 -0.31
N SER A 378 21.38 -34.40 -1.54
CA SER A 378 22.76 -34.32 -1.98
C SER A 378 23.24 -32.86 -1.87
N ALA A 379 24.49 -32.61 -1.48
CA ALA A 379 25.02 -31.28 -1.27
C ALA A 379 26.37 -31.06 -1.90
N GLY A 380 26.57 -29.93 -2.57
CA GLY A 380 27.84 -29.46 -3.10
C GLY A 380 28.22 -28.11 -2.50
N ILE A 381 29.49 -27.91 -2.17
CA ILE A 381 29.98 -26.75 -1.43
C ILE A 381 31.07 -26.05 -2.22
N ALA A 382 30.93 -24.71 -2.31
CA ALA A 382 31.99 -23.81 -2.77
C ALA A 382 32.27 -22.75 -1.71
N ALA A 383 33.55 -22.41 -1.53
CA ALA A 383 33.99 -21.39 -0.58
C ALA A 383 34.75 -20.27 -1.29
N TYR A 384 34.47 -19.04 -0.90
CA TYR A 384 35.24 -17.86 -1.29
C TYR A 384 36.42 -17.69 -0.32
N PRO A 385 37.64 -17.38 -0.81
CA PRO A 385 37.97 -17.08 -2.22
C PRO A 385 38.42 -18.32 -3.04
N GLU A 386 38.49 -19.48 -2.44
CA GLU A 386 39.16 -20.70 -3.01
C GLU A 386 38.51 -21.15 -4.34
N ASP A 387 37.18 -21.15 -4.44
CA ASP A 387 36.46 -21.72 -5.57
C ASP A 387 36.00 -20.69 -6.60
N GLY A 388 36.19 -19.41 -6.30
CA GLY A 388 35.81 -18.34 -7.23
C GLY A 388 35.59 -17.00 -6.54
N ASP A 389 35.52 -15.95 -7.36
CA ASP A 389 35.39 -14.54 -7.01
C ASP A 389 34.20 -13.85 -7.66
N THR A 390 33.34 -14.65 -8.34
CA THR A 390 32.05 -14.22 -8.91
C THR A 390 30.94 -15.21 -8.57
N PRO A 391 29.66 -14.80 -8.60
CA PRO A 391 28.52 -15.68 -8.34
C PRO A 391 28.54 -16.93 -9.23
N GLU A 392 28.85 -16.78 -10.52
CA GLU A 392 28.85 -17.87 -11.50
C GLU A 392 29.92 -18.89 -11.21
N LYS A 393 31.13 -18.43 -10.81
CA LYS A 393 32.25 -19.34 -10.46
C LYS A 393 31.92 -20.14 -9.19
N LEU A 394 31.40 -19.50 -8.16
CA LEU A 394 31.02 -20.15 -6.90
C LEU A 394 29.88 -21.15 -7.11
N LEU A 395 28.81 -20.73 -7.79
CA LEU A 395 27.68 -21.62 -8.10
C LEU A 395 28.12 -22.79 -8.97
N GLY A 396 28.94 -22.55 -10.00
CA GLY A 396 29.46 -23.60 -10.86
C GLY A 396 30.41 -24.57 -10.12
N ALA A 397 31.18 -24.09 -9.12
CA ALA A 397 32.00 -24.94 -8.29
C ALA A 397 31.16 -25.81 -7.34
N ALA A 398 30.14 -25.23 -6.73
CA ALA A 398 29.17 -25.93 -5.89
C ALA A 398 28.40 -27.00 -6.69
N ASP A 399 27.95 -26.66 -7.90
CA ASP A 399 27.26 -27.59 -8.81
C ASP A 399 28.15 -28.79 -9.18
N ARG A 400 29.38 -28.54 -9.58
CA ARG A 400 30.33 -29.63 -9.84
C ARG A 400 30.58 -30.52 -8.62
N ALA A 401 30.58 -29.95 -7.42
CA ALA A 401 30.72 -30.72 -6.18
C ALA A 401 29.46 -31.55 -5.90
N LEU A 402 28.28 -31.00 -6.11
CA LEU A 402 27.01 -31.68 -6.00
C LEU A 402 26.87 -32.85 -6.98
N TYR A 403 27.25 -32.65 -8.24
CA TYR A 403 27.26 -33.68 -9.26
C TYR A 403 28.15 -34.87 -8.87
N ARG A 404 29.38 -34.61 -8.38
CA ARG A 404 30.28 -35.66 -7.90
C ARG A 404 29.69 -36.47 -6.75
N MET A 405 28.95 -35.82 -5.85
CA MET A 405 28.31 -36.50 -4.73
C MET A 405 27.16 -37.40 -5.19
N LYS A 406 26.31 -36.95 -6.09
CA LYS A 406 25.21 -37.76 -6.66
C LYS A 406 25.74 -39.03 -7.36
N HIS A 407 26.82 -38.91 -8.14
CA HIS A 407 27.37 -40.05 -8.83
C HIS A 407 28.08 -41.08 -7.91
N ARG A 408 28.70 -40.62 -6.84
CA ARG A 408 29.28 -41.54 -5.84
C ARG A 408 28.19 -42.29 -5.06
N GLY A 409 27.09 -41.63 -4.71
CA GLY A 409 25.96 -42.26 -4.05
C GLY A 409 25.26 -43.30 -4.93
N SER A 410 25.10 -43.03 -6.23
CA SER A 410 24.53 -43.98 -7.19
C SER A 410 25.39 -45.21 -7.38
N ALA A 411 26.72 -45.08 -7.45
CA ALA A 411 27.66 -46.21 -7.57
C ALA A 411 27.65 -47.12 -6.32
N MET A 412 27.63 -46.52 -5.11
CA MET A 412 27.54 -47.27 -3.86
C MET A 412 26.21 -48.02 -3.72
N ASN A 413 25.08 -47.39 -4.07
CA ASN A 413 23.75 -48.06 -4.07
C ASN A 413 23.68 -49.19 -5.09
N SER A 414 24.32 -49.05 -6.24
CA SER A 414 24.41 -50.13 -7.25
C SER A 414 25.24 -51.31 -6.73
N MET A 415 26.38 -51.04 -6.10
CA MET A 415 27.24 -52.11 -5.47
C MET A 415 26.53 -52.79 -4.30
N ALA A 416 25.82 -52.04 -3.45
CA ALA A 416 25.05 -52.61 -2.34
C ALA A 416 23.87 -53.50 -2.81
N ARG A 417 23.23 -53.15 -3.93
CA ARG A 417 22.20 -53.99 -4.56
C ARG A 417 22.79 -55.26 -5.14
N ILE A 418 23.95 -55.20 -5.76
CA ILE A 418 24.64 -56.38 -6.30
C ILE A 418 25.12 -57.30 -5.14
N ALA A 419 25.62 -56.72 -4.06
CA ALA A 419 26.03 -57.48 -2.86
C ALA A 419 24.86 -58.12 -2.09
N ALA A 420 23.67 -57.56 -2.19
CA ALA A 420 22.45 -58.12 -1.58
C ALA A 420 21.76 -59.20 -2.44
N CYS A 421 22.19 -59.35 -3.70
CA CYS A 421 21.69 -60.39 -4.62
C CYS A 421 22.63 -61.58 -4.77
N LEU A 422 23.81 -61.52 -4.15
CA LEU A 422 24.76 -62.62 -3.98
C LEU A 422 24.65 -63.22 -2.57
#